data_732ed180c7a8309ffbf8809ff057533d
#
_entry.id   732ed180c7a8309ffbf8809ff057533d
#
_cell.length_a   1.000
_cell.length_b   1.000
_cell.length_c   1.000
_cell.angle_alpha   90.00
_cell.angle_beta   90.00
_cell.angle_gamma   90.00
#
_symmetry.space_group_name_H-M   'P 1'
#
loop_
_entity.id
_entity.type
_entity.pdbx_description
1 polymer ?
#
loop_
_entity_poly.entity_id
_entity_poly.type
_entity_poly.pdbx_seq_one_letter_code
_entity_poly.pdbx_strand_id
1 'polypeptide(L)' 'MASSELVTFRGGFVADWLVVRRLLEIEERGCSFQLEDGGRFRVVHPDRLTADDVAFLRARRDEARQVLEYQADDSHLFMV' A
#
# COMPACT_ATOMS: atom_id res chain seq x y z
N MET A 1 16.62 10.36 14.73
CA MET A 1 16.00 9.46 14.47
C MET A 1 14.66 9.63 14.06
N ALA A 2 14.30 9.20 13.13
CA ALA A 2 13.03 9.37 12.64
C ALA A 2 12.11 8.44 13.32
N SER A 3 11.06 8.94 13.81
CA SER A 3 10.06 8.06 14.34
C SER A 3 9.03 7.87 13.27
N SER A 4 8.52 6.68 13.18
CA SER A 4 7.42 6.38 12.29
C SER A 4 6.17 7.04 12.79
N GLU A 5 5.45 7.68 11.89
CA GLU A 5 4.14 8.17 12.19
C GLU A 5 3.14 7.07 11.93
N LEU A 6 2.32 6.77 12.91
CA LEU A 6 1.27 5.76 12.73
C LEU A 6 -0.03 6.48 12.41
N VAL A 7 -0.75 5.94 11.44
CA VAL A 7 -2.03 6.48 11.03
C VAL A 7 -3.10 5.47 11.40
N THR A 8 -4.13 5.94 12.07
CA THR A 8 -5.26 5.09 12.44
C THR A 8 -6.39 5.32 11.46
N PHE A 9 -6.80 4.24 10.82
CA PHE A 9 -7.90 4.29 9.88
C PHE A 9 -9.20 3.91 10.57
N ARG A 10 -10.30 4.12 9.86
CA ARG A 10 -11.60 3.74 10.34
C ARG A 10 -11.60 2.26 10.68
N GLY A 11 -12.20 1.88 11.79
CA GLY A 11 -12.22 0.48 12.22
C GLY A 11 -11.04 0.06 13.07
N GLY A 12 -10.14 1.00 13.38
CA GLY A 12 -9.02 0.72 14.27
C GLY A 12 -7.77 0.17 13.61
N PHE A 13 -7.76 0.07 12.28
CA PHE A 13 -6.56 -0.37 11.57
C PHE A 13 -5.48 0.71 11.68
N VAL A 14 -4.29 0.30 12.06
CA VAL A 14 -3.15 1.22 12.23
C VAL A 14 -2.05 0.84 11.24
N ALA A 15 -1.52 1.82 10.53
CA ALA A 15 -0.46 1.58 9.58
C ALA A 15 0.60 2.67 9.69
N ASP A 16 1.82 2.34 9.25
CA ASP A 16 2.90 3.31 9.20
C ASP A 16 2.61 4.29 8.06
N TRP A 17 2.62 5.58 8.36
CA TRP A 17 2.37 6.59 7.36
C TRP A 17 3.33 6.52 6.18
N LEU A 18 4.59 6.12 6.43
CA LEU A 18 5.56 6.00 5.35
C LEU A 18 5.13 4.98 4.31
N VAL A 19 4.50 3.91 4.74
CA VAL A 19 4.01 2.88 3.82
C VAL A 19 2.84 3.44 3.02
N VAL A 20 1.88 4.07 3.69
CA VAL A 20 0.71 4.63 3.03
C VAL A 20 1.13 5.67 1.99
N ARG A 21 2.02 6.56 2.39
CA ARG A 21 2.49 7.62 1.51
C ARG A 21 3.20 7.06 0.28
N ARG A 22 4.05 6.06 0.47
CA ARG A 22 4.77 5.47 -0.65
C ARG A 22 3.81 4.83 -1.64
N LEU A 23 2.80 4.13 -1.14
CA LEU A 23 1.81 3.50 -2.02
C LEU A 23 1.06 4.55 -2.83
N LEU A 24 0.68 5.66 -2.19
CA LEU A 24 -0.01 6.74 -2.88
C LEU A 24 0.88 7.37 -3.96
N GLU A 25 2.15 7.58 -3.66
CA GLU A 25 3.08 8.15 -4.62
C GLU A 25 3.24 7.25 -5.84
N ILE A 26 3.29 5.94 -5.60
CA ILE A 26 3.42 4.98 -6.68
C ILE A 26 2.18 5.01 -7.56
N GLU A 27 1.00 5.08 -6.94
CA GLU A 27 -0.25 5.14 -7.68
C GLU A 27 -0.36 6.43 -8.51
N GLU A 28 0.16 7.52 -7.99
CA GLU A 28 0.14 8.79 -8.72
C GLU A 28 0.99 8.75 -9.98
N ARG A 29 1.97 7.87 -10.02
CA ARG A 29 2.79 7.71 -11.22
C ARG A 29 2.14 6.81 -12.27
N GLY A 30 0.95 6.32 -12.00
CA GLY A 30 0.21 5.50 -12.95
C GLY A 30 0.29 4.02 -12.69
N CYS A 31 0.91 3.60 -11.59
CA CYS A 31 0.90 2.20 -11.17
C CYS A 31 -0.38 1.91 -10.41
N SER A 32 -0.79 0.67 -10.41
CA SER A 32 -1.87 0.23 -9.54
C SER A 32 -1.50 -1.10 -8.92
N PHE A 33 -2.26 -1.49 -7.90
CA PHE A 33 -1.96 -2.71 -7.18
C PHE A 33 -3.15 -3.65 -7.29
N GLN A 34 -2.86 -4.95 -7.41
CA GLN A 34 -3.88 -5.98 -7.42
C GLN A 34 -3.56 -6.99 -6.34
N LEU A 35 -4.52 -7.25 -5.47
CA LEU A 35 -4.37 -8.26 -4.43
C LEU A 35 -4.55 -9.63 -5.05
N GLU A 36 -3.71 -10.57 -4.61
CA GLU A 36 -3.75 -11.94 -5.08
C GLU A 36 -3.87 -12.88 -3.89
N ASP A 37 -4.28 -14.11 -4.16
CA ASP A 37 -4.41 -15.13 -3.13
C ASP A 37 -3.06 -15.41 -2.49
N GLY A 38 -3.09 -15.90 -1.25
CA GLY A 38 -1.88 -16.27 -0.56
C GLY A 38 -1.14 -15.10 0.07
N GLY A 39 -1.80 -13.97 0.22
CA GLY A 39 -1.22 -12.82 0.90
C GLY A 39 -0.26 -12.03 0.04
N ARG A 40 -0.37 -12.14 -1.27
CA ARG A 40 0.50 -11.45 -2.20
C ARG A 40 -0.23 -10.32 -2.89
N PHE A 41 0.51 -9.42 -3.47
CA PHE A 41 -0.06 -8.40 -4.34
C PHE A 41 0.86 -8.20 -5.53
N ARG A 42 0.29 -7.66 -6.60
CA ARG A 42 1.02 -7.42 -7.82
C ARG A 42 0.89 -5.96 -8.20
N VAL A 43 1.97 -5.40 -8.76
CA VAL A 43 1.96 -4.03 -9.26
C VAL A 43 1.68 -4.08 -10.75
N VAL A 44 0.71 -3.29 -11.18
CA VAL A 44 0.39 -3.13 -12.59
C VAL A 44 1.24 -1.98 -13.13
N HIS A 45 1.86 -2.17 -14.26
CA HIS A 45 2.80 -1.23 -14.88
C HIS A 45 4.07 -1.07 -14.02
N PRO A 46 4.74 -2.16 -13.69
CA PRO A 46 5.93 -2.10 -12.81
C PRO A 46 7.09 -1.34 -13.42
N ASP A 47 7.07 -1.08 -14.72
CA ASP A 47 8.11 -0.31 -15.39
C ASP A 47 8.17 1.13 -14.89
N ARG A 48 7.14 1.59 -14.19
CA ARG A 48 7.12 2.94 -13.63
C ARG A 48 7.66 3.00 -12.20
N LEU A 49 8.05 1.86 -11.65
CA LEU A 49 8.65 1.81 -10.33
C LEU A 49 10.13 2.18 -10.41
N THR A 50 10.61 2.91 -9.40
CA THR A 50 12.03 3.15 -9.26
C THR A 50 12.66 1.99 -8.47
N ALA A 51 13.98 1.92 -8.48
CA ALA A 51 14.68 0.91 -7.69
C ALA A 51 14.37 1.06 -6.19
N ASP A 52 14.25 2.30 -5.74
CA ASP A 52 13.90 2.57 -4.34
C ASP A 52 12.49 2.07 -4.02
N ASP A 53 11.55 2.24 -4.94
CA ASP A 53 10.20 1.75 -4.74
C ASP A 53 10.19 0.23 -4.58
N VAL A 54 10.92 -0.46 -5.45
CA VAL A 54 10.97 -1.92 -5.40
C VAL A 54 11.58 -2.38 -4.08
N ALA A 55 12.67 -1.75 -3.66
CA ALA A 55 13.32 -2.10 -2.41
C ALA A 55 12.38 -1.87 -1.22
N PHE A 56 11.67 -0.74 -1.24
CA PHE A 56 10.72 -0.41 -0.17
C PHE A 56 9.60 -1.45 -0.10
N LEU A 57 9.02 -1.77 -1.25
CA LEU A 57 7.91 -2.73 -1.29
C LEU A 57 8.34 -4.11 -0.82
N ARG A 58 9.55 -4.52 -1.16
CA ARG A 58 10.05 -5.81 -0.69
C ARG A 58 10.30 -5.83 0.81
N ALA A 59 10.84 -4.74 1.34
CA ALA A 59 11.15 -4.66 2.77
C ALA A 59 9.89 -4.55 3.62
N ARG A 60 8.86 -3.92 3.09
CA ARG A 60 7.62 -3.65 3.84
C ARG A 60 6.42 -4.33 3.21
N ARG A 61 6.63 -5.48 2.61
CA ARG A 61 5.58 -6.16 1.84
C ARG A 61 4.33 -6.44 2.65
N ASP A 62 4.50 -6.93 3.86
CA ASP A 62 3.34 -7.30 4.69
C ASP A 62 2.52 -6.08 5.07
N GLU A 63 3.20 -5.00 5.42
CA GLU A 63 2.51 -3.76 5.77
C GLU A 63 1.79 -3.17 4.55
N ALA A 64 2.44 -3.19 3.40
CA ALA A 64 1.84 -2.69 2.18
C ALA A 64 0.58 -3.49 1.83
N ARG A 65 0.65 -4.80 1.98
CA ARG A 65 -0.50 -5.65 1.70
C ARG A 65 -1.66 -5.33 2.63
N GLN A 66 -1.38 -5.09 3.90
CA GLN A 66 -2.44 -4.75 4.85
C GLN A 66 -3.13 -3.45 4.48
N VAL A 67 -2.36 -2.45 4.06
CA VAL A 67 -2.92 -1.17 3.62
C VAL A 67 -3.79 -1.38 2.38
N LEU A 68 -3.31 -2.17 1.43
CA LEU A 68 -4.05 -2.42 0.21
C LEU A 68 -5.35 -3.18 0.48
N GLU A 69 -5.33 -4.11 1.41
CA GLU A 69 -6.54 -4.83 1.79
C GLU A 69 -7.55 -3.89 2.43
N TYR A 70 -7.08 -2.98 3.26
CA TYR A 70 -7.95 -2.01 3.89
C TYR A 70 -8.59 -1.10 2.84
N GLN A 71 -7.80 -0.65 1.88
CA GLN A 71 -8.32 0.22 0.83
C GLN A 71 -9.37 -0.49 -0.02
N ALA A 72 -9.17 -1.76 -0.31
CA ALA A 72 -10.13 -2.53 -1.08
C ALA A 72 -11.45 -2.65 -0.35
N ASP A 73 -11.39 -2.94 0.94
CA ASP A 73 -12.60 -3.04 1.76
C ASP A 73 -13.34 -1.72 1.84
N ASP A 74 -12.59 -0.64 2.04
CA ASP A 74 -13.17 0.69 2.16
C ASP A 74 -13.82 1.11 0.83
N SER A 75 -13.13 0.84 -0.26
CA SER A 75 -13.69 1.13 -1.59
C SER A 75 -14.97 0.34 -1.84
N HIS A 76 -15.00 -0.89 -1.40
CA HIS A 76 -16.19 -1.73 -1.55
C HIS A 76 -17.37 -1.13 -0.80
N LEU A 77 -17.11 -0.59 0.39
CA LEU A 77 -18.16 0.05 1.17
C LEU A 77 -18.71 1.30 0.47
N PHE A 78 -17.85 2.03 -0.21
CA PHE A 78 -18.27 3.23 -0.90
C PHE A 78 -19.06 2.95 -2.16
N MET A 79 -18.96 1.77 -2.69
CA MET A 79 -19.63 1.41 -3.92
C MET A 79 -21.11 1.09 -3.72
N VAL A 80 -21.56 1.06 -2.51
CA VAL A 80 -22.94 0.72 -2.21
C VAL A 80 -23.93 1.83 -2.53
#